data_cd40da8049d65eae63c8facdf5c2cefa
#
_entry.id   cd40da8049d65eae63c8facdf5c2cefa
#
_cell.length_a   1.000
_cell.length_b   1.000
_cell.length_c   1.000
_cell.angle_alpha   90.00
_cell.angle_beta   90.00
_cell.angle_gamma   90.00
#
_symmetry.space_group_name_H-M   'P 1'
#
loop_
_entity.id
_entity.type
_entity.pdbx_description
1 polymer ?
#
loop_
_entity_poly.entity_id
_entity_poly.type
_entity_poly.pdbx_seq_one_letter_code
_entity_poly.pdbx_strand_id
1 'polypeptide(L)'
;YKRQNLPMSGYNPAAPLYTLLWNPTVIGVDSYAREYDNDRIRQMYQAGTEYLLITSSYADNVYMQLYQQLNTLDRDRVYGNVAVTLDLHKNLTLDLRSGVDFYNDFRTQQKPWYSSSYQYGYYKEQTVRNFEMNNDFLLTYKKRFGDFDLTASFGGNNMVYNYQNVQLTAKDGLQEYNIFKISNSKSIPYSYARRSNKSVNS
;
A
#
# COMPACT_ATOMS: atom_id res chain seq x y z
N TYR A 1 -8.12 6.73 5.45
CA TYR A 1 -7.11 7.60 4.80
C TYR A 1 -6.86 7.14 3.36
N LYS A 2 -7.26 7.96 2.39
CA LYS A 2 -7.03 7.72 0.96
C LYS A 2 -5.80 8.50 0.51
N ARG A 3 -4.76 7.81 0.09
CA ARG A 3 -3.54 8.42 -0.43
C ARG A 3 -3.34 8.03 -1.90
N GLN A 4 -3.25 9.03 -2.78
CA GLN A 4 -2.69 8.82 -4.11
C GLN A 4 -1.18 8.61 -4.00
N ASN A 5 -0.67 7.54 -4.58
CA ASN A 5 0.76 7.37 -4.70
C ASN A 5 1.30 8.38 -5.70
N LEU A 6 1.86 9.47 -5.19
CA LEU A 6 2.72 10.31 -6.00
C LEU A 6 3.99 9.51 -6.29
N PRO A 7 4.36 9.33 -7.55
CA PRO A 7 5.57 8.62 -7.91
C PRO A 7 6.78 9.39 -7.38
N MET A 8 7.55 8.72 -6.57
CA MET A 8 8.78 9.26 -5.99
C MET A 8 9.98 8.75 -6.79
N SER A 9 10.84 9.66 -7.18
CA SER A 9 12.23 9.53 -7.65
C SER A 9 12.63 8.34 -8.58
N GLY A 10 13.47 8.62 -9.54
CA GLY A 10 14.09 7.66 -10.45
C GLY A 10 13.40 7.60 -11.81
N TYR A 11 13.92 6.75 -12.69
CA TYR A 11 13.31 6.44 -13.97
C TYR A 11 11.98 5.71 -13.74
N ASN A 12 10.90 6.46 -13.71
CA ASN A 12 9.55 5.91 -13.61
C ASN A 12 8.66 6.56 -14.69
N PRO A 13 8.40 5.88 -15.80
CA PRO A 13 7.59 6.42 -16.90
C PRO A 13 6.12 6.68 -16.48
N ALA A 14 5.69 6.19 -15.34
CA ALA A 14 4.39 6.48 -14.76
C ALA A 14 4.39 7.73 -13.85
N ALA A 15 5.54 8.44 -13.75
CA ALA A 15 5.65 9.64 -12.93
C ALA A 15 5.27 10.88 -13.76
N PRO A 16 4.27 11.69 -13.35
CA PRO A 16 3.90 12.91 -14.07
C PRO A 16 5.08 13.86 -14.27
N LEU A 17 5.94 13.99 -13.27
CA LEU A 17 7.13 14.83 -13.36
C LEU A 17 8.12 14.31 -14.40
N TYR A 18 8.30 13.00 -14.51
CA TYR A 18 9.14 12.40 -15.56
C TYR A 18 8.60 12.74 -16.94
N THR A 19 7.30 12.57 -17.16
CA THR A 19 6.66 12.91 -18.44
C THR A 19 6.84 14.38 -18.78
N LEU A 20 6.70 15.30 -17.82
CA LEU A 20 6.92 16.74 -18.03
C LEU A 20 8.37 17.07 -18.39
N LEU A 21 9.34 16.46 -17.72
CA LEU A 21 10.77 16.71 -17.98
C LEU A 21 11.23 16.24 -19.36
N TRP A 22 10.61 15.18 -19.88
CA TRP A 22 10.92 14.62 -21.19
C TRP A 22 9.99 15.13 -22.29
N ASN A 23 9.07 16.03 -21.96
CA ASN A 23 8.18 16.63 -22.95
C ASN A 23 8.96 17.54 -23.89
N PRO A 24 8.87 17.36 -25.22
CA PRO A 24 9.44 18.30 -26.17
C PRO A 24 8.88 19.70 -25.93
N THR A 25 9.73 20.70 -25.87
CA THR A 25 9.35 22.11 -25.62
C THR A 25 8.39 22.69 -26.67
N VAL A 26 8.30 22.05 -27.82
CA VAL A 26 7.39 22.42 -28.92
C VAL A 26 5.92 22.05 -28.60
N ILE A 27 5.70 21.10 -27.70
CA ILE A 27 4.36 20.64 -27.31
C ILE A 27 3.98 21.31 -26.00
N GLY A 28 3.06 22.26 -26.06
CA GLY A 28 2.55 22.93 -24.85
C GLY A 28 1.79 21.96 -23.94
N VAL A 29 1.88 22.16 -22.61
CA VAL A 29 1.17 21.35 -21.62
C VAL A 29 -0.34 21.36 -21.85
N ASP A 30 -0.90 22.45 -22.36
CA ASP A 30 -2.32 22.59 -22.70
C ASP A 30 -2.80 21.59 -23.76
N SER A 31 -1.90 21.16 -24.66
CA SER A 31 -2.23 20.13 -25.65
C SER A 31 -2.50 18.79 -24.97
N TYR A 32 -1.76 18.46 -23.94
CA TYR A 32 -1.99 17.25 -23.13
C TYR A 32 -3.31 17.32 -22.36
N ALA A 33 -3.69 18.50 -21.87
CA ALA A 33 -4.95 18.70 -21.13
C ALA A 33 -6.17 18.38 -22.00
N ARG A 34 -6.12 18.75 -23.28
CA ARG A 34 -7.21 18.50 -24.21
C ARG A 34 -7.34 17.05 -24.66
N GLU A 35 -6.23 16.31 -24.65
CA GLU A 35 -6.12 14.98 -25.24
C GLU A 35 -6.02 13.86 -24.19
N TYR A 36 -6.34 14.13 -22.91
CA TYR A 36 -6.30 13.08 -21.89
C TYR A 36 -7.59 12.24 -21.79
N ASP A 37 -8.66 12.70 -22.46
CA ASP A 37 -9.94 12.00 -22.48
C ASP A 37 -9.83 10.71 -23.31
N ASN A 38 -10.01 9.58 -22.65
CA ASN A 38 -9.89 8.27 -23.25
C ASN A 38 -10.96 7.98 -24.32
N ASP A 39 -12.13 8.59 -24.26
CA ASP A 39 -13.14 8.41 -25.31
C ASP A 39 -12.68 9.04 -26.62
N ARG A 40 -12.06 10.20 -26.56
CA ARG A 40 -11.44 10.85 -27.69
C ARG A 40 -10.26 10.07 -28.24
N ILE A 41 -9.40 9.59 -27.35
CA ILE A 41 -8.27 8.71 -27.70
C ILE A 41 -8.78 7.46 -28.43
N ARG A 42 -9.83 6.83 -27.93
CA ARG A 42 -10.42 5.65 -28.56
C ARG A 42 -10.96 5.95 -29.95
N GLN A 43 -11.64 7.08 -30.13
CA GLN A 43 -12.14 7.50 -31.44
C GLN A 43 -11.02 7.75 -32.44
N MET A 44 -9.95 8.41 -32.01
CA MET A 44 -8.76 8.64 -32.85
C MET A 44 -8.10 7.32 -33.24
N TYR A 45 -7.99 6.37 -32.32
CA TYR A 45 -7.43 5.05 -32.60
C TYR A 45 -8.27 4.25 -33.60
N GLN A 46 -9.59 4.28 -33.44
CA GLN A 46 -10.52 3.64 -34.38
C GLN A 46 -10.50 4.28 -35.75
N ALA A 47 -10.23 5.58 -35.84
CA ALA A 47 -10.10 6.31 -37.06
C ALA A 47 -8.73 6.13 -37.77
N GLY A 48 -7.80 5.39 -37.16
CA GLY A 48 -6.44 5.18 -37.71
C GLY A 48 -5.55 6.42 -37.65
N THR A 49 -5.90 7.40 -36.83
CA THR A 49 -5.12 8.65 -36.68
C THR A 49 -3.95 8.39 -35.73
N GLU A 50 -2.73 8.79 -36.14
CA GLU A 50 -1.55 8.59 -35.31
C GLU A 50 -1.57 9.42 -34.01
N TYR A 51 -1.20 8.77 -32.94
CA TYR A 51 -1.16 9.28 -31.56
C TYR A 51 0.02 10.18 -31.23
N LEU A 52 0.60 10.87 -32.13
CA LEU A 52 1.87 11.58 -31.92
C LEU A 52 1.92 12.57 -30.75
N LEU A 53 0.76 12.95 -30.20
CA LEU A 53 0.69 13.98 -29.15
C LEU A 53 0.24 13.48 -27.77
N ILE A 54 -0.22 12.23 -27.63
CA ILE A 54 -0.94 11.79 -26.45
C ILE A 54 -0.12 10.89 -25.55
N THR A 55 0.65 10.01 -26.13
CA THR A 55 1.58 9.14 -25.44
C THR A 55 2.88 9.06 -26.22
N SER A 56 4.02 9.22 -25.56
CA SER A 56 5.27 8.75 -26.12
C SER A 56 5.34 7.23 -25.96
N SER A 57 6.15 6.53 -26.76
CA SER A 57 6.40 5.10 -26.57
C SER A 57 6.90 4.75 -25.17
N TYR A 58 7.24 5.72 -24.37
CA TYR A 58 7.88 5.58 -23.07
C TYR A 58 7.09 6.16 -21.90
N ALA A 59 6.10 7.02 -22.13
CA ALA A 59 5.36 7.67 -21.05
C ALA A 59 3.94 8.03 -21.49
N ASP A 60 3.00 7.89 -20.56
CA ASP A 60 1.62 8.29 -20.76
C ASP A 60 1.46 9.82 -20.65
N ASN A 61 0.38 10.35 -21.22
CA ASN A 61 -0.02 11.73 -21.04
C ASN A 61 -0.10 12.09 -19.55
N VAL A 62 0.47 13.24 -19.18
CA VAL A 62 0.55 13.69 -17.76
C VAL A 62 -0.83 13.85 -17.12
N TYR A 63 -1.82 14.33 -17.85
CA TYR A 63 -3.19 14.46 -17.34
C TYR A 63 -3.88 13.10 -17.19
N MET A 64 -3.64 12.17 -18.12
CA MET A 64 -4.08 10.78 -17.96
C MET A 64 -3.50 10.15 -16.68
N GLN A 65 -2.22 10.37 -16.41
CA GLN A 65 -1.56 9.89 -15.19
C GLN A 65 -2.18 10.49 -13.92
N LEU A 66 -2.51 11.78 -13.95
CA LEU A 66 -3.08 12.47 -12.79
C LEU A 66 -4.54 12.14 -12.53
N TYR A 67 -5.34 11.99 -13.57
CA TYR A 67 -6.80 11.88 -13.42
C TYR A 67 -7.35 10.47 -13.62
N GLN A 68 -6.62 9.59 -14.32
CA GLN A 68 -7.13 8.26 -14.66
C GLN A 68 -6.27 7.11 -14.12
N GLN A 69 -4.96 7.31 -13.96
CA GLN A 69 -4.09 6.30 -13.34
C GLN A 69 -4.11 6.43 -11.81
N LEU A 70 -5.25 6.12 -11.20
CA LEU A 70 -5.47 6.34 -9.80
C LEU A 70 -5.06 5.11 -8.98
N ASN A 71 -4.03 5.29 -8.14
CA ASN A 71 -3.68 4.31 -7.13
C ASN A 71 -4.30 4.74 -5.80
N THR A 72 -5.12 3.90 -5.20
CA THR A 72 -5.77 4.21 -3.92
C THR A 72 -5.24 3.32 -2.81
N LEU A 73 -5.24 3.86 -1.60
CA LEU A 73 -4.97 3.15 -0.36
C LEU A 73 -6.02 3.57 0.66
N ASP A 74 -6.84 2.62 1.07
CA ASP A 74 -7.72 2.76 2.23
C ASP A 74 -7.11 1.94 3.38
N ARG A 75 -6.85 2.58 4.52
CA ARG A 75 -6.22 1.95 5.67
C ARG A 75 -7.04 2.17 6.93
N ASP A 76 -7.43 1.06 7.54
CA ASP A 76 -7.95 1.02 8.89
C ASP A 76 -6.85 0.49 9.81
N ARG A 77 -6.49 1.26 10.85
CA ARG A 77 -5.47 0.87 11.82
C ARG A 77 -5.94 1.15 13.24
N VAL A 78 -5.79 0.16 14.08
CA VAL A 78 -5.97 0.26 15.52
C VAL A 78 -4.68 -0.15 16.19
N TYR A 79 -4.17 0.71 17.06
CA TYR A 79 -2.97 0.41 17.85
C TYR A 79 -3.11 1.01 19.24
N GLY A 80 -2.50 0.36 20.19
CA GLY A 80 -2.48 0.83 21.56
C GLY A 80 -1.80 -0.15 22.50
N ASN A 81 -1.60 0.29 23.72
CA ASN A 81 -1.08 -0.55 24.79
C ASN A 81 -1.79 -0.26 26.12
N VAL A 82 -1.79 -1.27 26.96
CA VAL A 82 -2.24 -1.19 28.36
C VAL A 82 -1.10 -1.71 29.22
N ALA A 83 -0.79 -0.96 30.27
CA ALA A 83 0.19 -1.37 31.27
C ALA A 83 -0.47 -1.31 32.65
N VAL A 84 -0.24 -2.35 33.46
CA VAL A 84 -0.72 -2.46 34.83
C VAL A 84 0.45 -2.82 35.72
N THR A 85 0.67 -2.01 36.75
CA THR A 85 1.66 -2.28 37.79
C THR A 85 0.94 -2.67 39.07
N LEU A 86 1.28 -3.81 39.59
CA LEU A 86 0.71 -4.38 40.85
C LEU A 86 1.80 -4.49 41.89
N ASP A 87 1.63 -3.80 43.01
CA ASP A 87 2.48 -3.95 44.17
C ASP A 87 1.98 -5.15 44.99
N LEU A 88 2.56 -6.33 44.73
CA LEU A 88 2.17 -7.58 45.41
C LEU A 88 2.65 -7.61 46.85
N HIS A 89 3.77 -6.96 47.14
CA HIS A 89 4.35 -6.82 48.48
C HIS A 89 5.23 -5.57 48.54
N LYS A 90 5.59 -5.12 49.74
CA LYS A 90 6.46 -3.93 49.96
C LYS A 90 7.74 -3.92 49.12
N ASN A 91 8.23 -5.11 48.77
CA ASN A 91 9.46 -5.28 48.00
C ASN A 91 9.25 -5.99 46.68
N LEU A 92 8.00 -6.29 46.28
CA LEU A 92 7.70 -7.11 45.10
C LEU A 92 6.65 -6.41 44.24
N THR A 93 7.03 -6.08 43.01
CA THR A 93 6.19 -5.41 42.03
C THR A 93 6.06 -6.29 40.80
N LEU A 94 4.87 -6.41 40.23
CA LEU A 94 4.57 -7.08 38.99
C LEU A 94 4.08 -6.05 37.97
N ASP A 95 4.81 -5.89 36.88
CA ASP A 95 4.44 -5.11 35.72
C ASP A 95 3.89 -6.05 34.64
N LEU A 96 2.70 -5.75 34.15
CA LEU A 96 2.04 -6.44 33.05
C LEU A 96 1.82 -5.44 31.92
N ARG A 97 2.18 -5.78 30.69
CA ARG A 97 1.93 -4.95 29.51
C ARG A 97 1.35 -5.79 28.40
N SER A 98 0.38 -5.22 27.73
CA SER A 98 -0.20 -5.79 26.53
C SER A 98 -0.34 -4.70 25.47
N GLY A 99 0.25 -4.93 24.31
CA GLY A 99 0.19 -4.02 23.16
C GLY A 99 -0.39 -4.72 21.95
N VAL A 100 -1.17 -4.00 21.16
CA VAL A 100 -1.73 -4.47 19.90
C VAL A 100 -1.50 -3.45 18.80
N ASP A 101 -1.15 -3.92 17.62
CA ASP A 101 -1.12 -3.15 16.38
C ASP A 101 -1.79 -3.99 15.28
N PHE A 102 -2.93 -3.51 14.83
CA PHE A 102 -3.69 -4.12 13.77
C PHE A 102 -3.92 -3.11 12.65
N TYR A 103 -3.65 -3.50 11.41
CA TYR A 103 -4.09 -2.73 10.27
C TYR A 103 -4.63 -3.61 9.14
N ASN A 104 -5.57 -3.04 8.40
CA ASN A 104 -6.11 -3.59 7.19
C ASN A 104 -5.99 -2.55 6.07
N ASP A 105 -5.21 -2.85 5.04
CA ASP A 105 -5.05 -2.03 3.85
C ASP A 105 -5.85 -2.62 2.71
N PHE A 106 -6.67 -1.81 2.09
CA PHE A 106 -7.21 -2.10 0.78
C PHE A 106 -6.57 -1.15 -0.24
N ARG A 107 -5.90 -1.72 -1.22
CA ARG A 107 -5.15 -0.98 -2.24
C ARG A 107 -5.68 -1.32 -3.61
N THR A 108 -5.89 -0.29 -4.43
CA THR A 108 -6.19 -0.48 -5.85
C THR A 108 -5.14 0.19 -6.70
N GLN A 109 -4.88 -0.39 -7.86
CA GLN A 109 -4.07 0.21 -8.91
C GLN A 109 -4.82 0.08 -10.22
N GLN A 110 -4.94 1.18 -10.95
CA GLN A 110 -5.62 1.18 -12.22
C GLN A 110 -4.84 1.95 -13.28
N LYS A 111 -4.93 1.46 -14.50
CA LYS A 111 -4.50 2.17 -15.71
C LYS A 111 -5.59 2.08 -16.75
N PRO A 112 -5.91 3.19 -17.41
CA PRO A 112 -6.95 3.20 -18.42
C PRO A 112 -6.49 2.46 -19.69
N TRP A 113 -7.43 2.16 -20.56
CA TRP A 113 -7.11 1.72 -21.91
C TRP A 113 -6.23 2.75 -22.62
N TYR A 114 -5.44 2.28 -23.58
CA TYR A 114 -4.51 3.09 -24.37
C TYR A 114 -3.37 3.73 -23.57
N SER A 115 -3.11 3.27 -22.37
CA SER A 115 -1.87 3.56 -21.67
C SER A 115 -0.68 2.92 -22.40
N SER A 116 0.47 3.55 -22.42
CA SER A 116 1.67 3.15 -23.18
C SER A 116 2.08 1.69 -23.03
N SER A 117 1.88 1.12 -21.84
CA SER A 117 2.22 -0.27 -21.50
C SER A 117 1.00 -1.18 -21.39
N TYR A 118 -0.23 -0.64 -21.45
CA TYR A 118 -1.46 -1.36 -21.18
C TYR A 118 -2.58 -0.95 -22.12
N GLN A 119 -2.53 -1.46 -23.35
CA GLN A 119 -3.49 -1.09 -24.39
C GLN A 119 -4.95 -1.36 -23.99
N TYR A 120 -5.20 -2.42 -23.24
CA TYR A 120 -6.53 -2.78 -22.74
C TYR A 120 -6.70 -2.45 -21.25
N GLY A 121 -5.90 -1.51 -20.74
CA GLY A 121 -5.93 -1.13 -19.35
C GLY A 121 -5.31 -2.16 -18.40
N TYR A 122 -5.34 -1.83 -17.13
CA TYR A 122 -4.83 -2.66 -16.04
C TYR A 122 -5.62 -2.40 -14.78
N TYR A 123 -5.91 -3.44 -14.02
CA TYR A 123 -6.51 -3.29 -12.72
C TYR A 123 -5.99 -4.32 -11.73
N LYS A 124 -5.74 -3.87 -10.52
CA LYS A 124 -5.24 -4.70 -9.43
C LYS A 124 -5.90 -4.29 -8.13
N GLU A 125 -6.34 -5.29 -7.37
CA GLU A 125 -6.75 -5.16 -5.99
C GLU A 125 -5.78 -5.91 -5.08
N GLN A 126 -5.49 -5.33 -3.91
CA GLN A 126 -4.62 -5.93 -2.92
C GLN A 126 -5.17 -5.65 -1.53
N THR A 127 -5.37 -6.71 -0.75
CA THR A 127 -5.69 -6.61 0.67
C THR A 127 -4.49 -7.06 1.49
N VAL A 128 -4.02 -6.19 2.37
CA VAL A 128 -2.94 -6.50 3.32
C VAL A 128 -3.49 -6.37 4.73
N ARG A 129 -3.43 -7.45 5.49
CA ARG A 129 -3.79 -7.47 6.91
C ARG A 129 -2.55 -7.77 7.73
N ASN A 130 -2.36 -7.00 8.78
CA ASN A 130 -1.33 -7.23 9.77
C ASN A 130 -1.92 -7.17 11.16
N PHE A 131 -1.58 -8.15 11.95
CA PHE A 131 -1.93 -8.20 13.37
C PHE A 131 -0.68 -8.54 14.16
N GLU A 132 -0.34 -7.68 15.10
CA GLU A 132 0.75 -7.89 16.03
C GLU A 132 0.23 -7.68 17.46
N MET A 133 0.47 -8.63 18.33
CA MET A 133 0.14 -8.56 19.73
C MET A 133 1.38 -8.93 20.53
N ASN A 134 1.72 -8.08 21.49
CA ASN A 134 2.87 -8.24 22.34
C ASN A 134 2.46 -8.17 23.81
N ASN A 135 2.68 -9.25 24.54
CA ASN A 135 2.36 -9.34 25.96
C ASN A 135 3.65 -9.58 26.72
N ASP A 136 3.93 -8.76 27.72
CA ASP A 136 5.08 -8.94 28.57
C ASP A 136 4.69 -8.84 30.05
N PHE A 137 5.46 -9.54 30.87
CA PHE A 137 5.41 -9.39 32.32
C PHE A 137 6.81 -9.23 32.88
N LEU A 138 6.92 -8.45 33.94
CA LEU A 138 8.16 -8.26 34.68
C LEU A 138 7.86 -8.27 36.16
N LEU A 139 8.40 -9.29 36.87
CA LEU A 139 8.36 -9.39 38.33
C LEU A 139 9.66 -8.83 38.87
N THR A 140 9.60 -7.80 39.70
CA THR A 140 10.77 -7.13 40.26
C THR A 140 10.73 -7.19 41.76
N TYR A 141 11.78 -7.74 42.39
CA TYR A 141 12.02 -7.75 43.82
C TYR A 141 13.12 -6.74 44.15
N LYS A 142 12.83 -5.82 45.08
CA LYS A 142 13.79 -4.82 45.58
C LYS A 142 13.86 -4.89 47.10
N LYS A 143 15.07 -5.04 47.65
CA LYS A 143 15.27 -5.03 49.11
C LYS A 143 16.62 -4.45 49.47
N ARG A 144 16.63 -3.62 50.48
CA ARG A 144 17.82 -3.07 51.09
C ARG A 144 18.22 -3.90 52.32
N PHE A 145 19.51 -4.29 52.33
CA PHE A 145 20.12 -5.02 53.43
C PHE A 145 21.30 -4.19 53.97
N GLY A 146 21.02 -3.34 54.97
CA GLY A 146 22.02 -2.41 55.47
C GLY A 146 22.51 -1.44 54.37
N ASP A 147 23.76 -1.54 54.01
CA ASP A 147 24.37 -0.69 52.96
C ASP A 147 24.25 -1.28 51.54
N PHE A 148 23.64 -2.45 51.38
CA PHE A 148 23.48 -3.13 50.10
C PHE A 148 22.04 -3.03 49.59
N ASP A 149 21.87 -2.63 48.32
CA ASP A 149 20.60 -2.65 47.63
C ASP A 149 20.57 -3.83 46.63
N LEU A 150 19.65 -4.77 46.86
CA LEU A 150 19.44 -5.91 45.96
C LEU A 150 18.21 -5.62 45.07
N THR A 151 18.39 -5.72 43.77
CA THR A 151 17.29 -5.76 42.80
C THR A 151 17.42 -7.03 41.97
N ALA A 152 16.37 -7.85 41.97
CA ALA A 152 16.27 -9.05 41.14
C ALA A 152 15.00 -8.95 40.31
N SER A 153 15.09 -9.26 39.00
CA SER A 153 13.94 -9.21 38.09
C SER A 153 13.83 -10.53 37.34
N PHE A 154 12.58 -10.96 37.16
CA PHE A 154 12.21 -12.10 36.34
C PHE A 154 11.08 -11.68 35.39
N GLY A 155 11.21 -11.93 34.10
CA GLY A 155 10.20 -11.50 33.14
C GLY A 155 10.12 -12.44 31.96
N GLY A 156 9.10 -12.24 31.18
CA GLY A 156 8.89 -12.97 29.94
C GLY A 156 8.05 -12.17 28.96
N ASN A 157 8.18 -12.53 27.69
CA ASN A 157 7.47 -11.91 26.59
C ASN A 157 6.82 -12.98 25.71
N ASN A 158 5.60 -12.69 25.25
CA ASN A 158 4.92 -13.46 24.22
C ASN A 158 4.49 -12.52 23.10
N MET A 159 5.05 -12.70 21.92
CA MET A 159 4.71 -11.96 20.72
C MET A 159 4.01 -12.85 19.71
N VAL A 160 2.87 -12.39 19.20
CA VAL A 160 2.12 -13.02 18.10
C VAL A 160 2.06 -12.07 16.93
N TYR A 161 2.46 -12.54 15.75
CA TYR A 161 2.46 -11.78 14.53
C TYR A 161 1.78 -12.56 13.42
N ASN A 162 0.74 -11.97 12.82
CA ASN A 162 0.01 -12.55 11.70
C ASN A 162 -0.02 -11.56 10.54
N TYR A 163 0.52 -11.97 9.40
CA TYR A 163 0.52 -11.19 8.18
C TYR A 163 -0.20 -11.94 7.07
N GLN A 164 -1.08 -11.25 6.37
CA GLN A 164 -1.77 -11.78 5.19
C GLN A 164 -1.74 -10.75 4.08
N ASN A 165 -1.37 -11.18 2.88
CA ASN A 165 -1.42 -10.38 1.66
C ASN A 165 -2.13 -11.20 0.59
N VAL A 166 -3.25 -10.67 0.08
CA VAL A 166 -4.00 -11.25 -1.04
C VAL A 166 -4.07 -10.22 -2.15
N GLN A 167 -3.79 -10.65 -3.36
CA GLN A 167 -3.71 -9.78 -4.52
C GLN A 167 -4.40 -10.45 -5.71
N LEU A 168 -5.22 -9.69 -6.42
CA LEU A 168 -5.85 -10.07 -7.67
C LEU A 168 -5.47 -9.04 -8.75
N THR A 169 -5.10 -9.53 -9.94
CA THR A 169 -4.61 -8.68 -11.02
C THR A 169 -5.23 -9.08 -12.34
N ALA A 170 -5.89 -8.15 -13.00
CA ALA A 170 -6.32 -8.25 -14.39
C ALA A 170 -5.12 -7.97 -15.31
N LYS A 171 -4.24 -8.98 -15.47
CA LYS A 171 -2.94 -8.83 -16.14
C LYS A 171 -3.08 -8.55 -17.64
N ASP A 172 -4.05 -9.20 -18.30
CA ASP A 172 -4.22 -9.12 -19.75
C ASP A 172 -5.20 -8.01 -20.18
N GLY A 173 -5.52 -7.13 -19.23
CA GLY A 173 -6.40 -5.98 -19.43
C GLY A 173 -7.85 -6.24 -19.04
N LEU A 174 -8.69 -5.29 -19.40
CA LEU A 174 -10.12 -5.23 -19.09
C LEU A 174 -10.96 -5.50 -20.34
N GLN A 175 -12.12 -6.13 -20.17
CA GLN A 175 -13.05 -6.41 -21.27
C GLN A 175 -13.77 -5.14 -21.72
N GLU A 176 -14.25 -4.38 -20.76
CA GLU A 176 -14.99 -3.15 -20.97
C GLU A 176 -14.17 -1.94 -20.56
N TYR A 177 -14.30 -0.90 -21.32
CA TYR A 177 -13.59 0.34 -21.16
C TYR A 177 -13.99 1.08 -19.89
N ASN A 178 -13.01 1.62 -19.16
CA ASN A 178 -13.18 2.41 -17.92
C ASN A 178 -13.94 1.73 -16.77
N ILE A 179 -14.14 0.41 -16.81
CA ILE A 179 -14.70 -0.34 -15.69
C ILE A 179 -13.59 -1.01 -14.91
N PHE A 180 -13.12 -0.37 -13.86
CA PHE A 180 -12.00 -0.85 -13.02
C PHE A 180 -12.49 -1.78 -11.91
N LYS A 181 -12.70 -3.05 -12.27
CA LYS A 181 -13.11 -4.14 -11.38
C LYS A 181 -12.44 -5.44 -11.81
N ILE A 182 -12.15 -6.32 -10.85
CA ILE A 182 -11.58 -7.65 -11.15
C ILE A 182 -12.52 -8.49 -12.01
N SER A 183 -13.84 -8.35 -11.82
CA SER A 183 -14.84 -9.05 -12.64
C SER A 183 -14.83 -8.64 -14.10
N ASN A 184 -14.24 -7.50 -14.44
CA ASN A 184 -14.07 -7.01 -15.81
C ASN A 184 -12.74 -7.42 -16.44
N SER A 185 -12.05 -8.40 -15.85
CA SER A 185 -10.79 -8.90 -16.44
C SER A 185 -11.04 -9.62 -17.75
N LYS A 186 -10.20 -9.36 -18.76
CA LYS A 186 -10.26 -10.01 -20.08
C LYS A 186 -9.93 -11.50 -20.02
N SER A 187 -9.11 -11.90 -19.07
CA SER A 187 -8.74 -13.29 -18.79
C SER A 187 -8.96 -13.62 -17.32
N ILE A 188 -8.73 -14.86 -16.93
CA ILE A 188 -8.75 -15.26 -15.52
C ILE A 188 -7.73 -14.39 -14.75
N PRO A 189 -8.17 -13.65 -13.71
CA PRO A 189 -7.28 -12.80 -12.95
C PRO A 189 -6.14 -13.59 -12.32
N TYR A 190 -4.93 -13.05 -12.41
CA TYR A 190 -3.80 -13.59 -11.67
C TYR A 190 -3.99 -13.36 -10.18
N SER A 191 -3.91 -14.43 -9.40
CA SER A 191 -4.06 -14.39 -7.94
C SER A 191 -2.72 -14.67 -7.26
N TYR A 192 -2.43 -13.91 -6.21
CA TYR A 192 -1.29 -14.13 -5.35
C TYR A 192 -1.73 -14.04 -3.89
N ALA A 193 -1.33 -15.01 -3.08
CA ALA A 193 -1.60 -15.01 -1.66
C ALA A 193 -0.33 -15.36 -0.87
N ARG A 194 -0.05 -14.58 0.18
CA ARG A 194 1.03 -14.85 1.13
C ARG A 194 0.48 -14.74 2.55
N ARG A 195 0.82 -15.72 3.38
CA ARG A 195 0.54 -15.70 4.82
C ARG A 195 1.83 -15.96 5.58
N SER A 196 1.99 -15.28 6.68
CA SER A 196 3.13 -15.48 7.59
C SER A 196 2.62 -15.34 9.03
N ASN A 197 2.77 -16.40 9.80
CA ASN A 197 2.44 -16.41 11.21
C ASN A 197 3.72 -16.67 11.99
N LYS A 198 3.98 -15.89 13.02
CA LYS A 198 5.13 -16.02 13.90
C LYS A 198 4.64 -15.92 15.33
N SER A 199 5.16 -16.77 16.21
CA SER A 199 5.01 -16.66 17.65
C SER A 199 6.38 -16.77 18.26
N VAL A 200 6.70 -15.84 19.13
CA VAL A 200 7.99 -15.79 19.84
C VAL A 200 7.69 -15.71 21.34
N ASN A 201 8.29 -16.61 22.09
CA ASN A 201 8.23 -16.62 23.54
C ASN A 201 9.67 -16.52 24.07
N SER A 202 9.88 -15.64 25.01
CA SER A 202 11.17 -15.44 25.67
C SER A 202 11.00 -15.21 27.17
#